data_42eecb238b044efd132684b677aaa060
#
_entry.id   42eecb238b044efd132684b677aaa060
#
_cell.length_a   1.000
_cell.length_b   1.000
_cell.length_c   1.000
_cell.angle_alpha   90.00
_cell.angle_beta   90.00
_cell.angle_gamma   90.00
#
_symmetry.space_group_name_H-M   'P 1'
#
loop_
_entity.id
_entity.type
_entity.pdbx_description
1 polymer ?
#
loop_
_entity_poly.entity_id
_entity_poly.type
_entity_poly.pdbx_seq_one_letter_code
_entity_poly.pdbx_strand_id
1 'polypeptide(L)'
;MRIIVQVAPNTRLALRGIRERLGENAVILSSRRVPEGVEVTAGADVSEPAIAEATPAAPLLAPAVSAAAAPAAIAEPVTLSVPPLAAVAPVPPITGPLPPRSAPVSGDAVGQELKSLRCMLETQLAQLAWSDLTRRLPVHAELLRELTEIGLARDLAERIAEQLPEGADLAHARRFAFTALAQYLPVTGERWAEAGGCLAFVGATGVGKTTSLAKIAVRWALRQGARDLALVAADSTRIGAQDEVRALGQLLGAAVYVPERFQDLPALLTQLSNFRLVLIDTPGASLKDPKFSARLAVLSSCASQLESVLVLSANTQAAALDEVLRRFEPAHPACALLTKLDEAASLGGSISALIRAQLPLCYVSDGQRVPEDLRPARTLDLVSRAVALAKENAASADEDLLRHRFGKVSHVGA
;
A
#
# COMPACT_ATOMS: atom_id res chain seq x y z
N MET A 1 -9.80 -13.81 27.60
CA MET A 1 -10.68 -13.85 26.41
C MET A 1 -11.58 -15.07 26.51
N ARG A 2 -12.89 -14.90 26.51
CA ARG A 2 -13.88 -16.01 26.60
C ARG A 2 -14.52 -16.15 25.21
N ILE A 3 -14.36 -17.32 24.57
CA ILE A 3 -14.91 -17.57 23.24
C ILE A 3 -16.16 -18.45 23.35
N ILE A 4 -17.24 -18.07 22.70
CA ILE A 4 -18.50 -18.84 22.66
C ILE A 4 -18.89 -19.06 21.18
N VAL A 5 -19.34 -20.27 20.87
CA VAL A 5 -19.92 -20.63 19.57
C VAL A 5 -21.44 -20.80 19.76
N GLN A 6 -22.25 -20.14 18.95
CA GLN A 6 -23.69 -20.18 18.98
C GLN A 6 -24.25 -20.58 17.60
N VAL A 7 -25.10 -21.60 17.57
CA VAL A 7 -25.84 -21.99 16.36
C VAL A 7 -27.30 -21.58 16.52
N ALA A 8 -27.86 -20.94 15.50
CA ALA A 8 -29.28 -20.54 15.50
C ALA A 8 -29.85 -20.54 14.08
N PRO A 9 -31.17 -20.64 13.90
CA PRO A 9 -31.81 -20.69 12.59
C PRO A 9 -31.53 -19.48 11.69
N ASN A 10 -31.23 -18.33 12.29
CA ASN A 10 -30.81 -17.12 11.57
C ASN A 10 -29.77 -16.31 12.34
N THR A 11 -29.04 -15.46 11.63
CA THR A 11 -27.96 -14.62 12.17
C THR A 11 -28.43 -13.70 13.30
N ARG A 12 -29.67 -13.21 13.25
CA ARG A 12 -30.21 -12.28 14.24
C ARG A 12 -30.41 -12.95 15.60
N LEU A 13 -30.87 -14.19 15.61
CA LEU A 13 -31.04 -15.00 16.82
C LEU A 13 -29.70 -15.45 17.39
N ALA A 14 -28.73 -15.81 16.53
CA ALA A 14 -27.37 -16.17 16.94
C ALA A 14 -26.69 -14.99 17.64
N LEU A 15 -26.77 -13.78 17.07
CA LEU A 15 -26.20 -12.56 17.65
C LEU A 15 -26.86 -12.15 18.97
N ARG A 16 -28.18 -12.33 19.08
CA ARG A 16 -28.90 -12.05 20.34
C ARG A 16 -28.45 -12.98 21.46
N GLY A 17 -28.32 -14.28 21.20
CA GLY A 17 -27.84 -15.24 22.18
C GLY A 17 -26.38 -15.02 22.58
N ILE A 18 -25.53 -14.49 21.68
CA ILE A 18 -24.14 -14.10 21.99
C ILE A 18 -24.12 -12.87 22.90
N ARG A 19 -24.92 -11.84 22.62
CA ARG A 19 -25.01 -10.63 23.47
C ARG A 19 -25.55 -10.95 24.88
N GLU A 20 -26.48 -11.86 24.99
CA GLU A 20 -27.00 -12.29 26.30
C GLU A 20 -25.94 -13.03 27.15
N ARG A 21 -24.96 -13.69 26.52
CA ARG A 21 -23.93 -14.49 27.21
C ARG A 21 -22.60 -13.82 27.38
N LEU A 22 -22.18 -12.94 26.47
CA LEU A 22 -20.88 -12.27 26.45
C LEU A 22 -20.98 -10.75 26.70
N GLY A 23 -22.21 -10.20 26.76
CA GLY A 23 -22.46 -8.77 26.93
C GLY A 23 -22.43 -8.01 25.58
N GLU A 24 -22.68 -6.69 25.65
CA GLU A 24 -22.76 -5.84 24.46
C GLU A 24 -21.42 -5.64 23.74
N ASN A 25 -20.30 -5.86 24.42
CA ASN A 25 -18.94 -5.69 23.88
C ASN A 25 -18.37 -6.97 23.22
N ALA A 26 -19.22 -7.95 22.91
CA ALA A 26 -18.78 -9.18 22.25
C ALA A 26 -18.36 -8.92 20.79
N VAL A 27 -17.13 -9.30 20.45
CA VAL A 27 -16.57 -9.20 19.09
C VAL A 27 -16.83 -10.49 18.33
N ILE A 28 -17.41 -10.40 17.13
CA ILE A 28 -17.66 -11.54 16.26
C ILE A 28 -16.35 -11.93 15.57
N LEU A 29 -15.91 -13.16 15.78
CA LEU A 29 -14.66 -13.70 15.21
C LEU A 29 -14.92 -14.41 13.88
N SER A 30 -16.03 -15.15 13.76
CA SER A 30 -16.41 -15.79 12.50
C SER A 30 -17.93 -16.09 12.43
N SER A 31 -18.44 -16.20 11.20
CA SER A 31 -19.81 -16.69 10.97
C SER A 31 -19.84 -17.64 9.77
N ARG A 32 -20.50 -18.80 9.92
CA ARG A 32 -20.57 -19.83 8.88
C ARG A 32 -21.99 -20.38 8.78
N ARG A 33 -22.46 -20.66 7.56
CA ARG A 33 -23.73 -21.38 7.36
C ARG A 33 -23.52 -22.88 7.57
N VAL A 34 -24.36 -23.47 8.41
CA VAL A 34 -24.38 -24.90 8.69
C VAL A 34 -25.77 -25.46 8.34
N PRO A 35 -25.95 -26.76 8.16
CA PRO A 35 -27.26 -27.34 7.79
C PRO A 35 -28.39 -26.99 8.76
N GLU A 36 -28.08 -26.74 10.01
CA GLU A 36 -29.02 -26.37 11.09
C GLU A 36 -29.24 -24.85 11.25
N GLY A 37 -28.63 -24.00 10.40
CA GLY A 37 -28.77 -22.55 10.45
C GLY A 37 -27.47 -21.79 10.27
N VAL A 38 -27.19 -20.83 11.18
CA VAL A 38 -25.97 -20.01 11.17
C VAL A 38 -25.21 -20.23 12.46
N GLU A 39 -23.96 -20.64 12.35
CA GLU A 39 -23.01 -20.73 13.45
C GLU A 39 -22.20 -19.42 13.52
N VAL A 40 -22.21 -18.79 14.70
CA VAL A 40 -21.45 -17.56 14.96
C VAL A 40 -20.53 -17.80 16.15
N THR A 41 -19.23 -17.55 15.96
CA THR A 41 -18.20 -17.56 17.00
C THR A 41 -17.91 -16.14 17.43
N ALA A 42 -18.00 -15.85 18.73
CA ALA A 42 -17.69 -14.56 19.28
C ALA A 42 -16.84 -14.67 20.55
N GLY A 43 -16.00 -13.65 20.78
CA GLY A 43 -15.15 -13.52 21.95
C GLY A 43 -15.39 -12.21 22.69
N ALA A 44 -15.26 -12.21 24.01
CA ALA A 44 -15.21 -10.99 24.83
C ALA A 44 -13.99 -11.01 25.72
N ASP A 45 -13.35 -9.85 25.86
CA ASP A 45 -12.27 -9.66 26.82
C ASP A 45 -12.84 -9.38 28.19
N VAL A 46 -12.57 -10.22 29.18
CA VAL A 46 -13.00 -10.02 30.55
C VAL A 46 -11.93 -9.18 31.26
N SER A 47 -11.96 -7.89 31.01
CA SER A 47 -11.13 -6.93 31.73
C SER A 47 -11.85 -5.60 31.82
N GLU A 48 -12.76 -5.49 32.79
CA GLU A 48 -12.98 -4.31 33.62
C GLU A 48 -14.09 -4.57 34.66
N PRO A 49 -13.77 -4.52 35.96
CA PRO A 49 -14.76 -4.12 36.93
C PRO A 49 -14.62 -2.63 37.26
N ALA A 50 -15.77 -2.00 37.44
CA ALA A 50 -15.96 -0.61 37.77
C ALA A 50 -15.08 -0.12 38.90
N ILE A 51 -14.64 1.13 38.78
CA ILE A 51 -13.92 1.93 39.78
C ILE A 51 -14.84 2.22 40.97
N ALA A 52 -14.41 1.80 42.16
CA ALA A 52 -14.83 2.41 43.42
C ALA A 52 -13.55 2.74 44.20
N GLU A 53 -13.52 4.02 44.64
CA GLU A 53 -12.43 4.66 45.38
C GLU A 53 -12.13 3.97 46.71
N ALA A 54 -10.89 3.85 47.10
CA ALA A 54 -10.34 4.16 48.41
C ALA A 54 -8.84 3.88 48.53
N THR A 55 -8.17 4.79 49.19
CA THR A 55 -6.74 5.05 49.39
C THR A 55 -6.09 4.11 50.45
N PRO A 56 -4.81 4.27 50.89
CA PRO A 56 -3.75 3.30 50.61
C PRO A 56 -3.17 2.57 51.85
N ALA A 57 -2.49 1.49 51.68
CA ALA A 57 -1.41 1.07 52.62
C ALA A 57 -0.46 0.05 51.97
N ALA A 58 0.83 0.32 52.08
CA ALA A 58 1.98 -0.51 51.73
C ALA A 58 2.36 -1.47 52.89
N PRO A 59 3.48 -2.14 52.87
CA PRO A 59 3.96 -3.18 51.99
C PRO A 59 4.26 -4.50 52.76
N LEU A 60 4.70 -5.61 52.15
CA LEU A 60 5.75 -6.51 52.63
C LEU A 60 5.78 -7.89 51.95
N LEU A 61 6.98 -8.24 51.47
CA LEU A 61 7.63 -9.55 51.48
C LEU A 61 7.20 -10.68 50.52
N ALA A 62 8.10 -10.94 49.58
CA ALA A 62 8.37 -12.30 49.08
C ALA A 62 8.89 -13.23 50.21
N PRO A 63 8.79 -14.56 50.06
CA PRO A 63 9.83 -15.26 49.35
C PRO A 63 9.49 -16.59 48.63
N ALA A 64 10.38 -16.94 47.74
CA ALA A 64 11.08 -18.20 47.53
C ALA A 64 10.38 -19.51 47.11
N VAL A 65 10.78 -19.89 45.90
CA VAL A 65 11.37 -21.20 45.46
C VAL A 65 10.72 -22.50 45.96
N SER A 66 10.26 -23.32 45.02
CA SER A 66 10.60 -24.75 45.02
C SER A 66 10.49 -25.35 43.63
N ALA A 67 11.59 -25.91 43.18
CA ALA A 67 11.74 -26.78 42.03
C ALA A 67 11.32 -28.22 42.42
N ALA A 68 10.75 -28.95 41.43
CA ALA A 68 10.91 -30.42 41.28
C ALA A 68 10.23 -30.82 39.98
N ALA A 69 10.97 -31.12 38.96
CA ALA A 69 11.41 -32.47 38.56
C ALA A 69 10.36 -33.21 37.68
N ALA A 70 10.77 -33.43 36.44
CA ALA A 70 10.25 -34.38 35.45
C ALA A 70 10.31 -35.85 35.96
N PRO A 71 9.73 -36.86 35.25
CA PRO A 71 10.35 -37.25 34.00
C PRO A 71 9.40 -37.71 32.84
N ALA A 72 10.05 -37.76 31.70
CA ALA A 72 9.74 -38.31 30.43
C ALA A 72 8.94 -39.64 30.39
N ALA A 73 8.00 -39.73 29.44
CA ALA A 73 7.55 -40.99 28.90
C ALA A 73 7.94 -41.02 27.41
N ILE A 74 8.72 -42.02 27.09
CA ILE A 74 9.26 -42.40 25.79
C ILE A 74 8.09 -42.93 24.95
N ALA A 75 7.85 -42.33 23.78
CA ALA A 75 6.92 -42.86 22.78
C ALA A 75 7.63 -43.96 21.99
N GLU A 76 7.00 -45.14 21.93
CA GLU A 76 7.41 -46.30 21.12
C GLU A 76 7.34 -46.05 19.63
N PRO A 77 8.15 -46.73 18.80
CA PRO A 77 8.17 -46.54 17.35
C PRO A 77 6.95 -47.25 16.69
N VAL A 78 6.23 -46.50 15.86
CA VAL A 78 5.18 -47.03 15.02
C VAL A 78 5.81 -47.86 13.91
N THR A 79 5.65 -49.18 13.98
CA THR A 79 5.96 -50.11 12.90
C THR A 79 4.90 -50.04 11.82
N LEU A 80 5.29 -49.56 10.63
CA LEU A 80 4.51 -49.64 9.40
C LEU A 80 4.41 -51.11 8.97
N SER A 81 3.24 -51.75 9.16
CA SER A 81 2.95 -53.04 8.59
C SER A 81 2.56 -52.89 7.12
N VAL A 82 3.38 -53.47 6.25
CA VAL A 82 3.08 -53.60 4.81
C VAL A 82 2.06 -54.76 4.64
N PRO A 83 0.92 -54.55 4.00
CA PRO A 83 0.01 -55.64 3.71
C PRO A 83 0.58 -56.59 2.63
N PRO A 84 0.36 -57.92 2.72
CA PRO A 84 0.91 -58.86 1.75
C PRO A 84 0.26 -58.71 0.35
N LEU A 85 1.08 -58.86 -0.67
CA LEU A 85 0.66 -58.88 -2.07
C LEU A 85 -0.39 -59.98 -2.24
N ALA A 86 -1.62 -59.57 -2.62
CA ALA A 86 -2.66 -60.49 -3.06
C ALA A 86 -2.28 -61.09 -4.44
N ALA A 87 -2.42 -62.40 -4.55
CA ALA A 87 -2.11 -63.17 -5.74
C ALA A 87 -2.90 -62.65 -6.95
N VAL A 88 -2.19 -62.46 -8.05
CA VAL A 88 -2.73 -62.05 -9.36
C VAL A 88 -3.64 -63.20 -9.88
N ALA A 89 -4.95 -62.95 -10.02
CA ALA A 89 -5.84 -63.82 -10.70
C ALA A 89 -5.58 -63.77 -12.24
N PRO A 90 -5.76 -64.88 -12.97
CA PRO A 90 -5.51 -64.92 -14.42
C PRO A 90 -6.50 -64.01 -15.16
N VAL A 91 -5.95 -63.20 -16.04
CA VAL A 91 -6.70 -62.28 -16.91
C VAL A 91 -7.48 -63.08 -17.94
N PRO A 92 -8.82 -62.91 -18.10
CA PRO A 92 -9.59 -63.53 -19.17
C PRO A 92 -9.21 -62.92 -20.53
N PRO A 93 -9.31 -63.66 -21.65
CA PRO A 93 -8.96 -63.17 -22.97
C PRO A 93 -9.89 -62.01 -23.39
N ILE A 94 -9.30 -60.95 -23.85
CA ILE A 94 -10.01 -59.77 -24.37
C ILE A 94 -10.58 -60.10 -25.73
N THR A 95 -11.88 -60.43 -25.79
CA THR A 95 -12.69 -60.47 -27.00
C THR A 95 -13.70 -59.33 -26.94
N GLY A 96 -13.25 -58.15 -27.31
CA GLY A 96 -14.10 -56.96 -27.52
C GLY A 96 -13.59 -56.15 -28.71
N PRO A 97 -14.47 -55.50 -29.48
CA PRO A 97 -14.04 -54.68 -30.60
C PRO A 97 -13.10 -53.56 -30.13
N LEU A 98 -12.03 -53.30 -30.90
CA LEU A 98 -11.09 -52.21 -30.66
C LEU A 98 -11.85 -50.88 -30.40
N PRO A 99 -11.42 -50.10 -29.40
CA PRO A 99 -12.01 -48.77 -29.19
C PRO A 99 -11.75 -47.89 -30.46
N PRO A 100 -12.72 -47.02 -30.80
CA PRO A 100 -12.59 -46.17 -31.95
C PRO A 100 -11.36 -45.28 -31.80
N ARG A 101 -10.61 -45.15 -32.91
CA ARG A 101 -9.45 -44.26 -33.05
C ARG A 101 -9.77 -42.89 -32.41
N SER A 102 -8.82 -42.45 -31.57
CA SER A 102 -8.76 -41.16 -30.92
C SER A 102 -9.53 -40.07 -31.64
N ALA A 103 -10.46 -39.44 -30.90
CA ALA A 103 -11.11 -38.20 -31.30
C ALA A 103 -10.07 -37.17 -31.71
N PRO A 104 -10.36 -36.26 -32.64
CA PRO A 104 -9.45 -35.22 -33.03
C PRO A 104 -9.08 -34.40 -31.79
N VAL A 105 -7.78 -34.28 -31.51
CA VAL A 105 -7.25 -33.43 -30.47
C VAL A 105 -7.81 -32.03 -30.75
N SER A 106 -8.71 -31.55 -29.89
CA SER A 106 -9.30 -30.24 -30.05
C SER A 106 -8.19 -29.21 -30.11
N GLY A 107 -8.26 -28.28 -31.06
CA GLY A 107 -7.25 -27.25 -31.29
C GLY A 107 -6.87 -26.45 -30.03
N ASP A 108 -7.76 -26.43 -29.02
CA ASP A 108 -7.54 -25.85 -27.70
C ASP A 108 -6.49 -26.59 -26.87
N ALA A 109 -6.42 -27.92 -26.94
CA ALA A 109 -5.41 -28.71 -26.21
C ALA A 109 -3.98 -28.47 -26.76
N VAL A 110 -3.84 -28.43 -28.07
CA VAL A 110 -2.57 -28.11 -28.73
C VAL A 110 -2.16 -26.66 -28.45
N GLY A 111 -3.13 -25.73 -28.42
CA GLY A 111 -2.89 -24.33 -28.07
C GLY A 111 -2.44 -24.17 -26.61
N GLN A 112 -2.96 -24.95 -25.69
CA GLN A 112 -2.52 -24.95 -24.28
C GLN A 112 -1.13 -25.59 -24.12
N GLU A 113 -0.83 -26.68 -24.80
CA GLU A 113 0.51 -27.28 -24.80
C GLU A 113 1.57 -26.33 -25.37
N LEU A 114 1.29 -25.66 -26.49
CA LEU A 114 2.19 -24.65 -27.06
C LEU A 114 2.42 -23.48 -26.10
N LYS A 115 1.40 -23.02 -25.39
CA LYS A 115 1.55 -21.97 -24.37
C LYS A 115 2.40 -22.45 -23.19
N SER A 116 2.21 -23.69 -22.73
CA SER A 116 2.99 -24.26 -21.64
C SER A 116 4.46 -24.47 -22.02
N LEU A 117 4.72 -24.99 -23.22
CA LEU A 117 6.08 -25.13 -23.75
C LEU A 117 6.78 -23.77 -23.93
N ARG A 118 6.06 -22.78 -24.46
CA ARG A 118 6.58 -21.42 -24.58
C ARG A 118 6.93 -20.82 -23.20
N CYS A 119 6.05 -20.95 -22.22
CA CYS A 119 6.31 -20.49 -20.86
C CYS A 119 7.53 -21.21 -20.23
N MET A 120 7.66 -22.53 -20.45
CA MET A 120 8.81 -23.30 -19.97
C MET A 120 10.11 -22.85 -20.65
N LEU A 121 10.12 -22.63 -21.96
CA LEU A 121 11.28 -22.11 -22.70
C LEU A 121 11.65 -20.70 -22.23
N GLU A 122 10.68 -19.81 -22.08
CA GLU A 122 10.90 -18.45 -21.55
C GLU A 122 11.54 -18.51 -20.14
N THR A 123 11.07 -19.42 -19.28
CA THR A 123 11.65 -19.62 -17.94
C THR A 123 13.10 -20.14 -18.00
N GLN A 124 13.39 -21.12 -18.87
CA GLN A 124 14.74 -21.65 -19.03
C GLN A 124 15.71 -20.60 -19.60
N LEU A 125 15.28 -19.82 -20.58
CA LEU A 125 16.07 -18.71 -21.15
C LEU A 125 16.33 -17.63 -20.11
N ALA A 126 15.33 -17.29 -19.30
CA ALA A 126 15.46 -16.35 -18.20
C ALA A 126 16.49 -16.81 -17.16
N GLN A 127 16.46 -18.11 -16.82
CA GLN A 127 17.43 -18.71 -15.90
C GLN A 127 18.86 -18.66 -16.44
N LEU A 128 19.05 -18.98 -17.71
CA LEU A 128 20.36 -18.93 -18.35
C LEU A 128 20.89 -17.49 -18.41
N ALA A 129 20.06 -16.53 -18.82
CA ALA A 129 20.44 -15.12 -18.91
C ALA A 129 20.84 -14.54 -17.56
N TRP A 130 20.07 -14.84 -16.48
CA TRP A 130 20.41 -14.42 -15.12
C TRP A 130 21.73 -15.05 -14.63
N SER A 131 21.92 -16.35 -14.88
CA SER A 131 23.15 -17.06 -14.50
C SER A 131 24.38 -16.52 -15.23
N ASP A 132 24.24 -16.15 -16.51
CA ASP A 132 25.30 -15.53 -17.29
C ASP A 132 25.62 -14.12 -16.79
N LEU A 133 24.59 -13.30 -16.49
CA LEU A 133 24.75 -11.98 -15.87
C LEU A 133 25.50 -12.06 -14.53
N THR A 134 25.08 -12.96 -13.65
CA THR A 134 25.69 -13.14 -12.32
C THR A 134 27.15 -13.56 -12.43
N ARG A 135 27.50 -14.37 -13.42
CA ARG A 135 28.88 -14.82 -13.65
C ARG A 135 29.76 -13.76 -14.29
N ARG A 136 29.24 -13.00 -15.27
CA ARG A 136 30.03 -12.00 -16.01
C ARG A 136 30.11 -10.67 -15.27
N LEU A 137 29.02 -10.26 -14.62
CA LEU A 137 28.86 -8.96 -13.96
C LEU A 137 28.29 -9.12 -12.53
N PRO A 138 29.05 -9.73 -11.61
CA PRO A 138 28.55 -10.04 -10.27
C PRO A 138 28.12 -8.80 -9.49
N VAL A 139 28.80 -7.66 -9.65
CA VAL A 139 28.45 -6.41 -8.98
C VAL A 139 27.11 -5.86 -9.52
N HIS A 140 26.86 -5.96 -10.82
CA HIS A 140 25.57 -5.56 -11.40
C HIS A 140 24.42 -6.43 -10.89
N ALA A 141 24.63 -7.77 -10.85
CA ALA A 141 23.62 -8.69 -10.38
C ALA A 141 23.26 -8.42 -8.89
N GLU A 142 24.27 -8.17 -8.05
CA GLU A 142 24.06 -7.84 -6.65
C GLU A 142 23.37 -6.48 -6.48
N LEU A 143 23.74 -5.48 -7.26
CA LEU A 143 23.07 -4.19 -7.28
C LEU A 143 21.59 -4.32 -7.67
N LEU A 144 21.27 -5.08 -8.73
CA LEU A 144 19.90 -5.36 -9.15
C LEU A 144 19.09 -6.08 -8.07
N ARG A 145 19.73 -6.99 -7.31
CA ARG A 145 19.13 -7.65 -6.14
C ARG A 145 18.75 -6.61 -5.10
N GLU A 146 19.68 -5.76 -4.65
CA GLU A 146 19.44 -4.72 -3.66
C GLU A 146 18.37 -3.71 -4.07
N LEU A 147 18.38 -3.27 -5.33
CA LEU A 147 17.36 -2.37 -5.86
C LEU A 147 15.97 -3.02 -5.90
N THR A 148 15.91 -4.36 -6.11
CA THR A 148 14.67 -5.12 -6.03
C THR A 148 14.18 -5.24 -4.59
N GLU A 149 15.06 -5.44 -3.63
CA GLU A 149 14.73 -5.48 -2.20
C GLU A 149 14.19 -4.14 -1.70
N ILE A 150 14.70 -3.03 -2.18
CA ILE A 150 14.14 -1.69 -1.95
C ILE A 150 12.72 -1.55 -2.57
N GLY A 151 12.35 -2.42 -3.50
CA GLY A 151 11.06 -2.41 -4.20
C GLY A 151 11.02 -1.51 -5.44
N LEU A 152 12.18 -1.16 -5.99
CA LEU A 152 12.23 -0.37 -7.23
C LEU A 152 11.65 -1.12 -8.43
N ALA A 153 11.08 -0.38 -9.36
CA ALA A 153 10.60 -0.94 -10.61
C ALA A 153 11.77 -1.46 -11.45
N ARG A 154 11.52 -2.53 -12.21
CA ARG A 154 12.54 -3.21 -13.01
C ARG A 154 13.27 -2.28 -13.97
N ASP A 155 12.50 -1.51 -14.75
CA ASP A 155 12.99 -0.57 -15.78
C ASP A 155 13.95 0.47 -15.19
N LEU A 156 13.67 0.94 -13.98
CA LEU A 156 14.50 1.89 -13.27
C LEU A 156 15.78 1.22 -12.72
N ALA A 157 15.64 0.02 -12.16
CA ALA A 157 16.79 -0.75 -11.64
C ALA A 157 17.79 -1.11 -12.76
N GLU A 158 17.28 -1.59 -13.90
CA GLU A 158 18.11 -1.88 -15.09
C GLU A 158 18.82 -0.62 -15.59
N ARG A 159 18.11 0.49 -15.76
CA ARG A 159 18.70 1.76 -16.22
C ARG A 159 19.79 2.27 -15.28
N ILE A 160 19.66 2.10 -13.98
CA ILE A 160 20.70 2.48 -13.01
C ILE A 160 21.91 1.54 -13.12
N ALA A 161 21.68 0.24 -13.22
CA ALA A 161 22.75 -0.76 -13.35
C ALA A 161 23.55 -0.60 -14.65
N GLU A 162 22.88 -0.29 -15.77
CA GLU A 162 23.53 -0.03 -17.08
C GLU A 162 24.47 1.18 -17.08
N GLN A 163 24.21 2.16 -16.20
CA GLN A 163 25.04 3.36 -16.08
C GLN A 163 26.21 3.21 -15.09
N LEU A 164 26.35 2.02 -14.48
CA LEU A 164 27.43 1.79 -13.53
C LEU A 164 28.78 1.82 -14.23
N PRO A 165 29.77 2.58 -13.71
CA PRO A 165 31.12 2.60 -14.28
C PRO A 165 31.77 1.20 -14.26
N GLU A 166 32.54 0.90 -15.31
CA GLU A 166 33.30 -0.38 -15.38
C GLU A 166 34.30 -0.47 -14.22
N GLY A 167 34.40 -1.65 -13.63
CA GLY A 167 35.34 -1.91 -12.52
C GLY A 167 34.90 -1.38 -11.18
N ALA A 168 33.68 -0.86 -11.03
CA ALA A 168 33.14 -0.43 -9.73
C ALA A 168 33.01 -1.61 -8.77
N ASP A 169 33.46 -1.44 -7.53
CA ASP A 169 33.15 -2.36 -6.45
C ASP A 169 31.69 -2.17 -5.96
N LEU A 170 31.19 -3.10 -5.15
CA LEU A 170 29.80 -3.06 -4.67
C LEU A 170 29.50 -1.81 -3.83
N ALA A 171 30.46 -1.32 -3.04
CA ALA A 171 30.28 -0.14 -2.22
C ALA A 171 30.17 1.13 -3.09
N HIS A 172 30.91 1.18 -4.18
CA HIS A 172 30.82 2.25 -5.17
C HIS A 172 29.50 2.16 -5.95
N ALA A 173 29.12 0.96 -6.38
CA ALA A 173 27.87 0.71 -7.08
C ALA A 173 26.63 1.16 -6.26
N ARG A 174 26.60 0.87 -4.96
CA ARG A 174 25.55 1.35 -4.04
C ARG A 174 25.49 2.86 -3.97
N ARG A 175 26.63 3.53 -3.75
CA ARG A 175 26.68 5.00 -3.70
C ARG A 175 26.22 5.63 -4.99
N PHE A 176 26.68 5.09 -6.12
CA PHE A 176 26.25 5.53 -7.45
C PHE A 176 24.74 5.40 -7.62
N ALA A 177 24.17 4.21 -7.32
CA ALA A 177 22.75 3.95 -7.47
C ALA A 177 21.89 4.90 -6.61
N PHE A 178 22.27 5.14 -5.35
CA PHE A 178 21.52 6.03 -4.47
C PHE A 178 21.63 7.49 -4.91
N THR A 179 22.78 7.90 -5.43
CA THR A 179 22.97 9.22 -6.02
C THR A 179 22.13 9.40 -7.29
N ALA A 180 22.13 8.39 -8.17
CA ALA A 180 21.32 8.41 -9.38
C ALA A 180 19.81 8.46 -9.06
N LEU A 181 19.34 7.68 -8.08
CA LEU A 181 17.94 7.73 -7.61
C LEU A 181 17.59 9.14 -7.09
N ALA A 182 18.49 9.75 -6.30
CA ALA A 182 18.28 11.09 -5.77
C ALA A 182 18.26 12.15 -6.88
N GLN A 183 18.97 11.96 -7.97
CA GLN A 183 18.96 12.85 -9.13
C GLN A 183 17.73 12.68 -10.01
N TYR A 184 17.22 11.43 -10.14
CA TYR A 184 16.04 11.15 -10.95
C TYR A 184 14.73 11.56 -10.31
N LEU A 185 14.65 11.58 -8.97
CA LEU A 185 13.44 11.97 -8.25
C LEU A 185 13.31 13.49 -8.19
N PRO A 186 12.37 14.09 -8.92
CA PRO A 186 12.18 15.52 -8.88
C PRO A 186 11.55 15.95 -7.55
N VAL A 187 12.02 17.06 -6.96
CA VAL A 187 11.47 17.68 -5.74
C VAL A 187 11.34 19.18 -5.91
N THR A 188 10.31 19.81 -5.30
CA THR A 188 10.07 21.26 -5.42
C THR A 188 10.42 22.08 -4.18
N GLY A 189 10.59 21.44 -3.02
CA GLY A 189 10.74 22.15 -1.76
C GLY A 189 9.49 22.88 -1.26
N GLU A 190 9.64 23.76 -0.26
CA GLU A 190 8.54 24.50 0.42
C GLU A 190 8.08 25.75 -0.35
N ARG A 191 7.67 25.60 -1.58
CA ARG A 191 7.32 26.70 -2.48
C ARG A 191 6.21 27.63 -1.96
N TRP A 192 5.23 27.09 -1.24
CA TRP A 192 4.04 27.83 -0.78
C TRP A 192 4.18 28.41 0.62
N ALA A 193 5.18 28.01 1.37
CA ALA A 193 5.34 28.43 2.76
C ALA A 193 5.53 29.95 2.93
N GLU A 194 6.02 30.63 1.91
CA GLU A 194 6.27 32.09 1.88
C GLU A 194 5.44 32.79 0.81
N ALA A 195 5.39 32.24 -0.39
CA ALA A 195 4.73 32.87 -1.53
C ALA A 195 3.20 32.80 -1.46
N GLY A 196 2.65 31.79 -0.76
CA GLY A 196 1.23 31.48 -0.81
C GLY A 196 0.83 30.84 -2.13
N GLY A 197 -0.44 30.96 -2.51
CA GLY A 197 -1.01 30.42 -3.74
C GLY A 197 -2.38 29.81 -3.52
N CYS A 198 -2.95 29.27 -4.56
CA CYS A 198 -4.23 28.54 -4.50
C CYS A 198 -3.97 27.07 -4.81
N LEU A 199 -4.23 26.19 -3.84
CA LEU A 199 -3.87 24.77 -3.88
C LEU A 199 -5.10 23.88 -3.75
N ALA A 200 -5.32 22.99 -4.73
CA ALA A 200 -6.35 21.97 -4.67
C ALA A 200 -5.73 20.60 -4.37
N PHE A 201 -6.11 19.99 -3.25
CA PHE A 201 -5.66 18.66 -2.86
C PHE A 201 -6.51 17.60 -3.56
N VAL A 202 -5.91 16.94 -4.55
CA VAL A 202 -6.58 15.90 -5.35
C VAL A 202 -6.00 14.52 -5.05
N GLY A 203 -6.76 13.47 -5.30
CA GLY A 203 -6.29 12.10 -5.07
C GLY A 203 -7.39 11.14 -4.67
N ALA A 204 -7.06 9.87 -4.51
CA ALA A 204 -7.98 8.81 -4.14
C ALA A 204 -8.63 9.05 -2.75
N THR A 205 -9.70 8.32 -2.45
CA THR A 205 -10.32 8.34 -1.13
C THR A 205 -9.37 7.74 -0.09
N GLY A 206 -9.27 8.39 1.09
CA GLY A 206 -8.49 7.86 2.22
C GLY A 206 -6.98 8.08 2.14
N VAL A 207 -6.46 8.79 1.12
CA VAL A 207 -5.01 9.08 0.99
C VAL A 207 -4.52 10.20 1.91
N GLY A 208 -5.37 10.87 2.67
CA GLY A 208 -4.97 11.92 3.62
C GLY A 208 -5.02 13.35 3.09
N LYS A 209 -5.91 13.67 2.11
CA LYS A 209 -6.07 15.03 1.56
C LYS A 209 -6.39 16.07 2.62
N THR A 210 -7.49 15.88 3.35
CA THR A 210 -7.94 16.78 4.41
C THR A 210 -6.88 16.94 5.50
N THR A 211 -6.23 15.84 5.90
CA THR A 211 -5.14 15.88 6.89
C THR A 211 -3.92 16.65 6.38
N SER A 212 -3.55 16.48 5.10
CA SER A 212 -2.44 17.22 4.50
C SER A 212 -2.74 18.70 4.38
N LEU A 213 -3.97 19.06 3.98
CA LEU A 213 -4.46 20.42 3.99
C LEU A 213 -4.37 21.02 5.38
N ALA A 214 -4.84 20.32 6.42
CA ALA A 214 -4.78 20.77 7.80
C ALA A 214 -3.34 21.05 8.25
N LYS A 215 -2.39 20.16 7.94
CA LYS A 215 -0.97 20.33 8.27
C LYS A 215 -0.38 21.58 7.63
N ILE A 216 -0.70 21.84 6.36
CA ILE A 216 -0.23 23.02 5.63
C ILE A 216 -0.89 24.28 6.18
N ALA A 217 -2.22 24.26 6.44
CA ALA A 217 -2.97 25.37 7.01
C ALA A 217 -2.42 25.80 8.38
N VAL A 218 -2.19 24.85 9.29
CA VAL A 218 -1.61 25.11 10.61
C VAL A 218 -0.19 25.68 10.49
N ARG A 219 0.64 25.07 9.61
CA ARG A 219 2.01 25.57 9.39
C ARG A 219 2.04 27.00 8.85
N TRP A 220 1.13 27.33 7.92
CA TRP A 220 0.97 28.69 7.42
C TRP A 220 0.52 29.64 8.52
N ALA A 221 -0.55 29.29 9.27
CA ALA A 221 -1.08 30.12 10.34
C ALA A 221 -0.04 30.44 11.43
N LEU A 222 0.83 29.46 11.76
CA LEU A 222 1.94 29.65 12.72
C LEU A 222 3.04 30.59 12.19
N ARG A 223 3.28 30.63 10.86
CA ARG A 223 4.34 31.44 10.26
C ARG A 223 3.88 32.83 9.82
N GLN A 224 2.71 32.92 9.19
CA GLN A 224 2.20 34.10 8.49
C GLN A 224 0.94 34.69 9.13
N GLY A 225 0.32 33.93 10.07
CA GLY A 225 -1.01 34.25 10.60
C GLY A 225 -2.14 33.69 9.73
N ALA A 226 -3.35 33.68 10.27
CA ALA A 226 -4.51 33.08 9.61
C ALA A 226 -5.36 34.10 8.80
N ARG A 227 -5.05 35.41 8.90
CA ARG A 227 -5.89 36.46 8.30
C ARG A 227 -5.98 36.34 6.77
N ASP A 228 -4.88 35.98 6.12
CA ASP A 228 -4.76 35.87 4.67
C ASP A 228 -4.90 34.41 4.17
N LEU A 229 -5.41 33.52 5.03
CA LEU A 229 -5.68 32.11 4.75
C LEU A 229 -7.18 31.90 4.52
N ALA A 230 -7.54 31.28 3.41
CA ALA A 230 -8.87 30.77 3.14
C ALA A 230 -8.86 29.23 2.96
N LEU A 231 -9.83 28.56 3.56
CA LEU A 231 -10.07 27.13 3.41
C LEU A 231 -11.33 26.93 2.60
N VAL A 232 -11.29 26.02 1.63
CA VAL A 232 -12.44 25.67 0.80
C VAL A 232 -12.80 24.21 1.02
N ALA A 233 -13.96 23.95 1.60
CA ALA A 233 -14.48 22.61 1.84
C ALA A 233 -15.33 22.16 0.65
N ALA A 234 -14.71 21.70 -0.43
CA ALA A 234 -15.40 21.27 -1.64
C ALA A 234 -15.81 19.79 -1.64
N ASP A 235 -15.45 19.01 -0.61
CA ASP A 235 -15.90 17.61 -0.45
C ASP A 235 -17.32 17.56 0.15
N SER A 236 -18.33 17.50 -0.71
CA SER A 236 -19.73 17.29 -0.35
C SER A 236 -20.14 15.82 -0.34
N THR A 237 -19.22 14.90 -0.66
CA THR A 237 -19.55 13.47 -0.83
C THR A 237 -19.37 12.65 0.45
N ARG A 238 -18.41 13.04 1.28
CA ARG A 238 -18.10 12.36 2.55
C ARG A 238 -18.84 13.08 3.70
N ILE A 239 -19.63 12.32 4.45
CA ILE A 239 -20.31 12.84 5.65
C ILE A 239 -19.27 13.39 6.62
N GLY A 240 -19.47 14.62 7.09
CA GLY A 240 -18.58 15.29 8.05
C GLY A 240 -17.31 15.92 7.46
N ALA A 241 -16.98 15.72 6.17
CA ALA A 241 -15.77 16.28 5.57
C ALA A 241 -15.74 17.82 5.62
N GLN A 242 -16.88 18.45 5.35
CA GLN A 242 -17.00 19.90 5.45
C GLN A 242 -16.90 20.40 6.89
N ASP A 243 -17.39 19.61 7.86
CA ASP A 243 -17.34 19.97 9.28
C ASP A 243 -15.92 19.88 9.84
N GLU A 244 -15.10 18.92 9.35
CA GLU A 244 -13.68 18.85 9.67
C GLU A 244 -12.95 20.14 9.23
N VAL A 245 -13.18 20.62 8.00
CA VAL A 245 -12.57 21.86 7.49
C VAL A 245 -13.11 23.10 8.21
N ARG A 246 -14.42 23.14 8.54
CA ARG A 246 -15.02 24.23 9.34
C ARG A 246 -14.42 24.30 10.73
N ALA A 247 -14.28 23.17 11.42
CA ALA A 247 -13.65 23.09 12.74
C ALA A 247 -12.19 23.56 12.69
N LEU A 248 -11.44 23.16 11.67
CA LEU A 248 -10.07 23.61 11.45
C LEU A 248 -10.02 25.15 11.25
N GLY A 249 -10.90 25.71 10.41
CA GLY A 249 -10.99 27.14 10.18
C GLY A 249 -11.31 27.92 11.45
N GLN A 250 -12.24 27.44 12.25
CA GLN A 250 -12.58 28.03 13.56
C GLN A 250 -11.38 28.00 14.53
N LEU A 251 -10.68 26.86 14.59
CA LEU A 251 -9.51 26.71 15.45
C LEU A 251 -8.37 27.68 15.06
N LEU A 252 -8.17 27.89 13.77
CA LEU A 252 -7.11 28.76 13.25
C LEU A 252 -7.53 30.24 13.17
N GLY A 253 -8.82 30.55 13.22
CA GLY A 253 -9.35 31.88 12.89
C GLY A 253 -9.26 32.22 11.40
N ALA A 254 -9.28 31.20 10.54
CA ALA A 254 -9.22 31.33 9.09
C ALA A 254 -10.65 31.33 8.47
N ALA A 255 -10.80 32.03 7.34
CA ALA A 255 -12.06 32.04 6.60
C ALA A 255 -12.32 30.68 5.94
N VAL A 256 -13.57 30.19 6.04
CA VAL A 256 -13.98 28.92 5.45
C VAL A 256 -15.13 29.15 4.46
N TYR A 257 -14.96 28.60 3.27
CA TYR A 257 -15.91 28.66 2.18
C TYR A 257 -16.38 27.26 1.79
N VAL A 258 -17.67 27.11 1.51
CA VAL A 258 -18.25 25.82 1.12
C VAL A 258 -19.05 26.07 -0.15
N PRO A 259 -18.55 25.63 -1.32
CA PRO A 259 -19.29 25.73 -2.57
C PRO A 259 -20.52 24.80 -2.54
N GLU A 260 -21.64 25.23 -3.06
CA GLU A 260 -22.85 24.39 -3.17
C GLU A 260 -22.61 23.20 -4.07
N ARG A 261 -21.91 23.42 -5.19
CA ARG A 261 -21.54 22.40 -6.16
C ARG A 261 -20.06 22.57 -6.53
N PHE A 262 -19.40 21.48 -6.87
CA PHE A 262 -17.99 21.50 -7.31
C PHE A 262 -17.78 22.37 -8.57
N GLN A 263 -18.80 22.48 -9.42
CA GLN A 263 -18.80 23.31 -10.63
C GLN A 263 -18.75 24.82 -10.32
N ASP A 264 -19.11 25.24 -9.13
CA ASP A 264 -19.11 26.64 -8.73
C ASP A 264 -17.71 27.12 -8.29
N LEU A 265 -16.73 26.21 -8.23
CA LEU A 265 -15.35 26.48 -7.83
C LEU A 265 -14.69 27.63 -8.61
N PRO A 266 -14.78 27.75 -9.96
CA PRO A 266 -14.16 28.84 -10.70
C PRO A 266 -14.66 30.24 -10.25
N ALA A 267 -15.98 30.38 -10.02
CA ALA A 267 -16.56 31.62 -9.55
C ALA A 267 -16.11 31.97 -8.11
N LEU A 268 -16.01 30.96 -7.26
CA LEU A 268 -15.50 31.11 -5.88
C LEU A 268 -14.03 31.55 -5.89
N LEU A 269 -13.18 30.98 -6.74
CA LEU A 269 -11.76 31.34 -6.81
C LEU A 269 -11.54 32.82 -7.16
N THR A 270 -12.39 33.37 -8.05
CA THR A 270 -12.35 34.80 -8.37
C THR A 270 -12.63 35.67 -7.14
N GLN A 271 -13.53 35.27 -6.26
CA GLN A 271 -13.85 35.97 -5.01
C GLN A 271 -12.71 35.86 -3.98
N LEU A 272 -11.94 34.76 -4.04
CA LEU A 272 -10.84 34.48 -3.09
C LEU A 272 -9.49 35.07 -3.52
N SER A 273 -9.43 35.83 -4.60
CA SER A 273 -8.20 36.42 -5.15
C SER A 273 -7.41 37.31 -4.18
N ASN A 274 -8.06 37.83 -3.16
CA ASN A 274 -7.44 38.69 -2.13
C ASN A 274 -6.70 37.90 -1.03
N PHE A 275 -6.92 36.57 -0.91
CA PHE A 275 -6.23 35.75 0.06
C PHE A 275 -4.83 35.34 -0.48
N ARG A 276 -3.83 35.37 0.37
CA ARG A 276 -2.47 34.96 0.02
C ARG A 276 -2.36 33.44 -0.14
N LEU A 277 -3.10 32.69 0.70
CA LEU A 277 -3.14 31.23 0.59
C LEU A 277 -4.59 30.73 0.62
N VAL A 278 -4.96 30.00 -0.42
CA VAL A 278 -6.24 29.31 -0.53
C VAL A 278 -5.99 27.81 -0.59
N LEU A 279 -6.55 27.05 0.34
CA LEU A 279 -6.42 25.59 0.40
C LEU A 279 -7.78 24.93 0.15
N ILE A 280 -7.87 24.08 -0.85
CA ILE A 280 -9.11 23.48 -1.32
C ILE A 280 -9.08 21.98 -1.05
N ASP A 281 -9.96 21.52 -0.15
CA ASP A 281 -10.20 20.09 0.08
C ASP A 281 -11.18 19.56 -0.96
N THR A 282 -10.73 18.67 -1.83
CA THR A 282 -11.57 18.13 -2.90
C THR A 282 -12.12 16.75 -2.54
N PRO A 283 -13.27 16.35 -3.12
CA PRO A 283 -13.80 15.02 -2.93
C PRO A 283 -12.80 13.94 -3.30
N GLY A 284 -12.70 12.90 -2.46
CA GLY A 284 -11.92 11.73 -2.78
C GLY A 284 -12.46 11.05 -4.04
N ALA A 285 -11.59 10.84 -5.02
CA ALA A 285 -11.99 10.23 -6.27
C ALA A 285 -11.83 8.71 -6.20
N SER A 286 -12.94 7.98 -6.33
CA SER A 286 -12.89 6.59 -6.77
C SER A 286 -12.65 6.56 -8.26
N LEU A 287 -11.73 5.74 -8.72
CA LEU A 287 -11.43 5.57 -10.16
C LEU A 287 -12.65 5.08 -10.97
N LYS A 288 -13.70 4.58 -10.29
CA LYS A 288 -14.96 4.12 -10.88
C LYS A 288 -16.09 5.15 -10.75
N ASP A 289 -15.84 6.34 -10.17
CA ASP A 289 -16.87 7.37 -9.99
C ASP A 289 -17.22 8.00 -11.36
N PRO A 290 -18.49 7.98 -11.79
CA PRO A 290 -18.90 8.59 -13.04
C PRO A 290 -18.72 10.12 -13.06
N LYS A 291 -18.68 10.78 -11.90
CA LYS A 291 -18.42 12.21 -11.75
C LYS A 291 -16.93 12.58 -11.80
N PHE A 292 -16.04 11.60 -11.84
CA PHE A 292 -14.59 11.82 -11.79
C PHE A 292 -14.10 12.73 -12.94
N SER A 293 -14.46 12.38 -14.18
CA SER A 293 -14.05 13.15 -15.37
C SER A 293 -14.57 14.60 -15.34
N ALA A 294 -15.82 14.80 -14.89
CA ALA A 294 -16.38 16.14 -14.76
C ALA A 294 -15.64 16.99 -13.72
N ARG A 295 -15.21 16.39 -12.60
CA ARG A 295 -14.42 17.09 -11.58
C ARG A 295 -13.02 17.45 -12.10
N LEU A 296 -12.37 16.54 -12.84
CA LEU A 296 -11.08 16.84 -13.48
C LEU A 296 -11.19 17.98 -14.48
N ALA A 297 -12.28 18.04 -15.28
CA ALA A 297 -12.51 19.12 -16.22
C ALA A 297 -12.65 20.48 -15.51
N VAL A 298 -13.32 20.55 -14.37
CA VAL A 298 -13.41 21.77 -13.55
C VAL A 298 -12.03 22.20 -13.06
N LEU A 299 -11.23 21.28 -12.52
CA LEU A 299 -9.87 21.59 -12.05
C LEU A 299 -8.97 22.06 -13.20
N SER A 300 -9.04 21.39 -14.35
CA SER A 300 -8.30 21.79 -15.56
C SER A 300 -8.69 23.19 -16.03
N SER A 301 -9.99 23.54 -16.00
CA SER A 301 -10.46 24.89 -16.37
C SER A 301 -9.96 25.99 -15.42
N CYS A 302 -9.60 25.63 -14.19
CA CYS A 302 -9.03 26.55 -13.17
C CYS A 302 -7.52 26.57 -13.15
N ALA A 303 -6.80 25.85 -14.00
CA ALA A 303 -5.34 25.65 -13.95
C ALA A 303 -4.52 26.97 -14.00
N SER A 304 -5.10 28.07 -14.49
CA SER A 304 -4.47 29.39 -14.43
C SER A 304 -4.57 30.08 -13.07
N GLN A 305 -5.49 29.65 -12.22
CA GLN A 305 -5.79 30.26 -10.91
C GLN A 305 -5.40 29.38 -9.73
N LEU A 306 -5.28 28.05 -9.94
CA LEU A 306 -4.95 27.10 -8.89
C LEU A 306 -3.90 26.09 -9.36
N GLU A 307 -3.16 25.56 -8.39
CA GLU A 307 -2.24 24.44 -8.55
C GLU A 307 -2.88 23.18 -7.96
N SER A 308 -2.95 22.11 -8.73
CA SER A 308 -3.39 20.80 -8.22
C SER A 308 -2.21 20.09 -7.54
N VAL A 309 -2.40 19.66 -6.28
CA VAL A 309 -1.46 18.87 -5.49
C VAL A 309 -1.99 17.44 -5.43
N LEU A 310 -1.31 16.51 -6.07
CA LEU A 310 -1.73 15.11 -6.06
C LEU A 310 -1.26 14.42 -4.79
N VAL A 311 -2.19 14.07 -3.92
CA VAL A 311 -1.93 13.35 -2.67
C VAL A 311 -1.92 11.86 -2.94
N LEU A 312 -0.77 11.24 -2.69
CA LEU A 312 -0.52 9.80 -2.86
C LEU A 312 -0.24 9.17 -1.51
N SER A 313 -0.59 7.89 -1.35
CA SER A 313 -0.28 7.14 -0.14
C SER A 313 0.87 6.16 -0.42
N ALA A 314 1.91 6.19 0.43
CA ALA A 314 3.11 5.37 0.28
C ALA A 314 2.84 3.87 0.46
N ASN A 315 1.76 3.49 1.16
CA ASN A 315 1.34 2.09 1.34
C ASN A 315 0.54 1.53 0.14
N THR A 316 0.40 2.32 -0.94
CA THR A 316 -0.30 1.88 -2.17
C THR A 316 0.62 1.05 -3.04
N GLN A 317 0.11 -0.04 -3.61
CA GLN A 317 0.86 -0.87 -4.55
C GLN A 317 1.30 -0.07 -5.80
N ALA A 318 2.49 -0.36 -6.33
CA ALA A 318 3.09 0.37 -7.45
C ALA A 318 2.18 0.46 -8.69
N ALA A 319 1.54 -0.65 -9.08
CA ALA A 319 0.61 -0.66 -10.22
C ALA A 319 -0.62 0.24 -10.00
N ALA A 320 -1.10 0.33 -8.76
CA ALA A 320 -2.21 1.23 -8.43
C ALA A 320 -1.77 2.70 -8.40
N LEU A 321 -0.53 2.99 -8.00
CA LEU A 321 0.05 4.34 -8.08
C LEU A 321 0.18 4.80 -9.53
N ASP A 322 0.70 3.94 -10.42
CA ASP A 322 0.80 4.24 -11.85
C ASP A 322 -0.58 4.55 -12.47
N GLU A 323 -1.61 3.79 -12.08
CA GLU A 323 -2.98 4.05 -12.52
C GLU A 323 -3.53 5.39 -11.98
N VAL A 324 -3.26 5.71 -10.71
CA VAL A 324 -3.67 7.00 -10.12
C VAL A 324 -2.98 8.15 -10.84
N LEU A 325 -1.65 8.09 -11.04
CA LEU A 325 -0.88 9.13 -11.73
C LEU A 325 -1.44 9.39 -13.13
N ARG A 326 -1.66 8.34 -13.91
CA ARG A 326 -2.23 8.44 -15.27
C ARG A 326 -3.63 9.05 -15.28
N ARG A 327 -4.49 8.66 -14.32
CA ARG A 327 -5.89 9.15 -14.28
C ARG A 327 -6.01 10.58 -13.80
N PHE A 328 -5.09 11.05 -12.96
CA PHE A 328 -5.07 12.44 -12.52
C PHE A 328 -4.26 13.38 -13.42
N GLU A 329 -3.59 12.85 -14.47
CA GLU A 329 -2.88 13.65 -15.47
C GLU A 329 -3.71 14.81 -16.06
N PRO A 330 -5.01 14.64 -16.40
CA PRO A 330 -5.84 15.74 -16.93
C PRO A 330 -6.08 16.89 -15.93
N ALA A 331 -5.85 16.69 -14.64
CA ALA A 331 -5.87 17.78 -13.64
C ALA A 331 -4.56 18.57 -13.61
N HIS A 332 -3.58 18.22 -14.43
CA HIS A 332 -2.25 18.84 -14.52
C HIS A 332 -1.63 19.08 -13.14
N PRO A 333 -1.41 18.03 -12.31
CA PRO A 333 -0.87 18.22 -10.98
C PRO A 333 0.51 18.86 -11.05
N ALA A 334 0.69 19.97 -10.31
CA ALA A 334 1.96 20.71 -10.26
C ALA A 334 3.02 19.95 -9.45
N CYS A 335 2.57 19.17 -8.47
CA CYS A 335 3.43 18.32 -7.66
C CYS A 335 2.62 17.22 -6.94
N ALA A 336 3.34 16.28 -6.35
CA ALA A 336 2.80 15.24 -5.48
C ALA A 336 3.11 15.54 -4.00
N LEU A 337 2.24 15.05 -3.11
CA LEU A 337 2.45 14.94 -1.68
C LEU A 337 2.32 13.46 -1.29
N LEU A 338 3.34 12.88 -0.68
CA LEU A 338 3.36 11.47 -0.30
C LEU A 338 3.05 11.33 1.19
N THR A 339 1.96 10.62 1.50
CA THR A 339 1.48 10.41 2.88
C THR A 339 1.74 8.99 3.36
N LYS A 340 1.52 8.75 4.65
CA LYS A 340 1.55 7.43 5.29
C LYS A 340 2.89 6.71 5.11
N LEU A 341 3.99 7.47 5.22
CA LEU A 341 5.32 6.88 5.17
C LEU A 341 5.59 5.96 6.38
N ASP A 342 4.92 6.23 7.49
CA ASP A 342 4.94 5.43 8.71
C ASP A 342 4.26 4.05 8.56
N GLU A 343 3.30 3.94 7.65
CA GLU A 343 2.57 2.69 7.36
C GLU A 343 3.20 1.89 6.21
N ALA A 344 4.18 2.46 5.49
CA ALA A 344 4.71 1.86 4.27
C ALA A 344 5.75 0.77 4.57
N ALA A 345 5.56 -0.42 3.99
CA ALA A 345 6.55 -1.49 4.02
C ALA A 345 7.71 -1.27 3.04
N SER A 346 7.50 -0.52 1.96
CA SER A 346 8.52 -0.19 0.95
C SER A 346 8.17 1.14 0.29
N LEU A 347 9.18 1.91 -0.08
CA LEU A 347 9.02 3.17 -0.83
C LEU A 347 9.46 3.07 -2.30
N GLY A 348 10.08 1.97 -2.70
CA GLY A 348 10.62 1.82 -4.06
C GLY A 348 9.56 1.95 -5.14
N GLY A 349 8.35 1.42 -4.92
CA GLY A 349 7.23 1.56 -5.83
C GLY A 349 6.79 3.02 -6.01
N SER A 350 6.67 3.77 -4.92
CA SER A 350 6.30 5.19 -4.95
C SER A 350 7.37 6.04 -5.62
N ILE A 351 8.65 5.81 -5.32
CA ILE A 351 9.79 6.47 -5.95
C ILE A 351 9.79 6.20 -7.46
N SER A 352 9.63 4.94 -7.87
CA SER A 352 9.61 4.54 -9.28
C SER A 352 8.45 5.19 -10.04
N ALA A 353 7.26 5.24 -9.45
CA ALA A 353 6.08 5.83 -10.05
C ALA A 353 6.25 7.35 -10.25
N LEU A 354 6.78 8.07 -9.24
CA LEU A 354 7.05 9.50 -9.32
C LEU A 354 8.13 9.84 -10.36
N ILE A 355 9.21 9.04 -10.43
CA ILE A 355 10.27 9.21 -11.43
C ILE A 355 9.71 9.00 -12.85
N ARG A 356 8.90 7.97 -13.07
CA ARG A 356 8.29 7.72 -14.39
C ARG A 356 7.33 8.81 -14.82
N ALA A 357 6.51 9.29 -13.89
CA ALA A 357 5.56 10.36 -14.15
C ALA A 357 6.24 11.75 -14.26
N GLN A 358 7.53 11.88 -13.92
CA GLN A 358 8.24 13.15 -13.79
C GLN A 358 7.47 14.18 -12.94
N LEU A 359 6.69 13.69 -11.96
CA LEU A 359 5.89 14.53 -11.08
C LEU A 359 6.71 14.90 -9.84
N PRO A 360 7.01 16.20 -9.63
CA PRO A 360 7.83 16.62 -8.51
C PRO A 360 7.14 16.37 -7.18
N LEU A 361 7.90 15.89 -6.20
CA LEU A 361 7.43 15.70 -4.84
C LEU A 361 7.67 16.96 -4.01
N CYS A 362 6.61 17.49 -3.37
CA CYS A 362 6.71 18.71 -2.56
C CYS A 362 6.86 18.40 -1.06
N TYR A 363 6.01 17.55 -0.52
CA TYR A 363 5.99 17.18 0.90
C TYR A 363 5.87 15.68 1.09
N VAL A 364 6.35 15.25 2.26
CA VAL A 364 6.12 13.90 2.79
C VAL A 364 5.45 14.00 4.17
N SER A 365 4.58 13.04 4.45
CA SER A 365 3.88 12.96 5.73
C SER A 365 4.07 11.55 6.32
N ASP A 366 4.61 11.49 7.53
CA ASP A 366 5.06 10.27 8.20
C ASP A 366 4.38 10.03 9.56
N GLY A 367 3.14 10.48 9.72
CA GLY A 367 2.32 10.26 10.92
C GLY A 367 1.06 11.12 10.95
N GLN A 368 0.40 11.16 12.11
CA GLN A 368 -0.90 11.80 12.28
C GLN A 368 -0.84 13.17 12.97
N ARG A 369 0.28 13.57 13.56
CA ARG A 369 0.40 14.84 14.27
C ARG A 369 0.38 16.03 13.31
N VAL A 370 -0.33 17.09 13.70
CA VAL A 370 -0.54 18.29 12.92
C VAL A 370 0.07 19.47 13.67
N PRO A 371 1.05 20.20 13.11
CA PRO A 371 1.64 20.08 11.78
C PRO A 371 2.94 19.26 11.72
N GLU A 372 3.41 18.64 12.81
CA GLU A 372 4.77 18.12 13.00
C GLU A 372 5.14 17.06 11.96
N ASP A 373 4.22 16.12 11.69
CA ASP A 373 4.46 14.99 10.80
C ASP A 373 4.23 15.36 9.31
N LEU A 374 4.62 16.58 8.93
CA LEU A 374 4.72 17.02 7.53
C LEU A 374 6.10 17.62 7.31
N ARG A 375 6.85 17.13 6.35
CA ARG A 375 8.19 17.61 6.03
C ARG A 375 8.34 17.94 4.54
N PRO A 376 9.14 18.94 4.16
CA PRO A 376 9.51 19.12 2.76
C PRO A 376 10.18 17.85 2.24
N ALA A 377 9.88 17.48 1.01
CA ALA A 377 10.50 16.33 0.39
C ALA A 377 11.99 16.61 0.13
N ARG A 378 12.83 15.65 0.54
CA ARG A 378 14.27 15.65 0.28
C ARG A 378 14.65 14.30 -0.32
N THR A 379 15.28 14.30 -1.48
CA THR A 379 15.58 13.09 -2.23
C THR A 379 16.44 12.11 -1.43
N LEU A 380 17.49 12.59 -0.79
CA LEU A 380 18.39 11.75 0.02
C LEU A 380 17.69 11.13 1.22
N ASP A 381 16.80 11.87 1.90
CA ASP A 381 16.04 11.36 3.04
C ASP A 381 15.11 10.22 2.61
N LEU A 382 14.44 10.37 1.46
CA LEU A 382 13.55 9.35 0.91
C LEU A 382 14.28 8.09 0.48
N VAL A 383 15.42 8.24 -0.22
CA VAL A 383 16.23 7.10 -0.63
C VAL A 383 16.80 6.40 0.61
N SER A 384 17.30 7.14 1.60
CA SER A 384 17.79 6.57 2.86
C SER A 384 16.70 5.83 3.61
N ARG A 385 15.47 6.37 3.67
CA ARG A 385 14.33 5.73 4.31
C ARG A 385 13.89 4.47 3.54
N ALA A 386 13.92 4.48 2.20
CA ALA A 386 13.62 3.31 1.39
C ALA A 386 14.59 2.15 1.67
N VAL A 387 15.88 2.45 1.79
CA VAL A 387 16.92 1.47 2.17
C VAL A 387 16.72 0.95 3.60
N ALA A 388 16.39 1.85 4.52
CA ALA A 388 16.14 1.45 5.92
C ALA A 388 14.93 0.52 6.02
N LEU A 389 13.82 0.82 5.34
CA LEU A 389 12.63 -0.03 5.30
C LEU A 389 12.91 -1.41 4.70
N ALA A 390 13.71 -1.50 3.64
CA ALA A 390 14.09 -2.78 3.06
C ALA A 390 14.85 -3.66 4.08
N LYS A 391 15.73 -3.06 4.88
CA LYS A 391 16.45 -3.75 5.95
C LYS A 391 15.56 -4.10 7.13
N GLU A 392 14.70 -3.19 7.59
CA GLU A 392 13.76 -3.39 8.70
C GLU A 392 12.80 -4.55 8.42
N ASN A 393 12.32 -4.65 7.20
CA ASN A 393 11.36 -5.68 6.78
C ASN A 393 12.04 -6.98 6.32
N ALA A 394 13.35 -7.11 6.49
CA ALA A 394 14.16 -8.24 6.02
C ALA A 394 13.81 -8.62 4.57
N ALA A 395 13.64 -7.60 3.71
CA ALA A 395 13.31 -7.80 2.31
C ALA A 395 14.42 -8.65 1.68
N SER A 396 14.03 -9.83 1.21
CA SER A 396 14.94 -10.73 0.50
C SER A 396 14.39 -10.95 -0.90
N ALA A 397 15.16 -10.58 -1.89
CA ALA A 397 14.81 -10.88 -3.27
C ALA A 397 15.13 -12.35 -3.55
N ASP A 398 14.09 -13.18 -3.68
CA ASP A 398 14.21 -14.56 -4.08
C ASP A 398 14.90 -14.67 -5.44
N GLU A 399 15.78 -15.66 -5.60
CA GLU A 399 16.53 -15.87 -6.84
C GLU A 399 15.61 -16.19 -8.02
N ASP A 400 14.50 -16.86 -7.79
CA ASP A 400 13.50 -17.12 -8.83
C ASP A 400 12.78 -15.82 -9.26
N LEU A 401 12.50 -14.89 -8.32
CA LEU A 401 12.01 -13.56 -8.65
C LEU A 401 13.01 -12.79 -9.53
N LEU A 402 14.29 -12.82 -9.19
CA LEU A 402 15.34 -12.13 -9.95
C LEU A 402 15.49 -12.71 -11.36
N ARG A 403 15.50 -14.03 -11.50
CA ARG A 403 15.50 -14.73 -12.78
C ARG A 403 14.32 -14.33 -13.66
N HIS A 404 13.11 -14.36 -13.11
CA HIS A 404 11.91 -13.97 -13.83
C HIS A 404 11.92 -12.47 -14.19
N ARG A 405 12.47 -11.64 -13.33
CA ARG A 405 12.49 -10.20 -13.49
C ARG A 405 13.54 -9.71 -14.47
N PHE A 406 14.76 -10.26 -14.45
CA PHE A 406 15.91 -9.78 -15.21
C PHE A 406 16.43 -10.78 -16.27
N GLY A 407 15.93 -12.02 -16.28
CA GLY A 407 16.35 -13.05 -17.22
C GLY A 407 15.70 -12.96 -18.61
N LYS A 408 15.01 -11.88 -18.98
CA LYS A 408 14.49 -11.73 -20.35
C LYS A 408 15.63 -11.41 -21.32
N VAL A 409 15.85 -12.32 -22.27
CA VAL A 409 16.70 -12.05 -23.44
C VAL A 409 16.04 -10.89 -24.20
N SER A 410 16.75 -9.77 -24.32
CA SER A 410 16.36 -8.70 -25.24
C SER A 410 16.37 -9.31 -26.64
N HIS A 411 15.22 -9.50 -27.26
CA HIS A 411 15.15 -9.69 -28.68
C HIS A 411 15.61 -8.39 -29.32
N VAL A 412 16.91 -8.29 -29.59
CA VAL A 412 17.43 -7.33 -30.56
C VAL A 412 16.76 -7.73 -31.86
N GLY A 413 15.87 -6.86 -32.36
CA GLY A 413 15.17 -7.05 -33.60
C GLY A 413 16.17 -7.29 -34.73
N ALA A 414 15.91 -8.36 -35.47
CA ALA A 414 16.46 -8.56 -36.80
C ALA A 414 15.64 -7.77 -37.81
#